data_70199157a812879ed23ba44dae5c4424
#
_entry.id   70199157a812879ed23ba44dae5c4424
#
_cell.length_a   1.000
_cell.length_b   1.000
_cell.length_c   1.000
_cell.angle_alpha   90.00
_cell.angle_beta   90.00
_cell.angle_gamma   90.00
#
_symmetry.space_group_name_H-M   'P 1'
#
loop_
_entity.id
_entity.type
_entity.pdbx_description
1 polymer ?
#
loop_
_entity_poly.entity_id
_entity_poly.type
_entity_poly.pdbx_seq_one_letter_code
_entity_poly.pdbx_strand_id
1 'polypeptide(L)'
;MKSAYLKYILALLLFGSNGIVASRIALTSYEIVLLRTLIGSALLIFIFIFSKQKINFLQYKKQFAFIAVSGIAMGASWMFLYEAYKLIGVSLASLAYYCGPVIVMVLSPLLFHEKLTWPKITGFLVVLCGVVLVNGGAIQDGKNILGLFYGGMSAVTLAVLVIFNKLAKPITGLENSVVQLFISFLTAAVYVGLRQGLTIQVSGEDWIPILLLGVLNTGVGCYLYFSSIGHLPVQTVAISGYLEPLSAVFFSVIFLNETMLPGQVVGAVFILGGAVLGERRTVRKLGVRHRVSK
;
A
#
# COMPACT_ATOMS: atom_id res chain seq x y z
N MET A 1 -7.08 16.40 10.37
CA MET A 1 -7.57 15.68 9.19
C MET A 1 -6.91 16.11 7.87
N LYS A 2 -6.83 17.40 7.49
CA LYS A 2 -6.12 17.83 6.24
C LYS A 2 -4.69 17.27 6.14
N SER A 3 -3.92 17.33 7.23
CA SER A 3 -2.55 16.79 7.27
C SER A 3 -2.49 15.27 7.06
N ALA A 4 -3.47 14.49 7.56
CA ALA A 4 -3.52 13.05 7.35
C ALA A 4 -3.80 12.69 5.88
N TYR A 5 -4.74 13.41 5.23
CA TYR A 5 -4.97 13.22 3.79
C TYR A 5 -3.73 13.52 2.96
N LEU A 6 -3.04 14.63 3.25
CA LEU A 6 -1.82 15.00 2.52
C LEU A 6 -0.73 13.93 2.68
N LYS A 7 -0.48 13.47 3.91
CA LYS A 7 0.48 12.39 4.17
C LYS A 7 0.10 11.12 3.40
N TYR A 8 -1.18 10.75 3.40
CA TYR A 8 -1.67 9.58 2.73
C TYR A 8 -1.48 9.66 1.21
N ILE A 9 -1.86 10.78 0.59
CA ILE A 9 -1.66 11.02 -0.84
C ILE A 9 -0.16 10.96 -1.21
N LEU A 10 0.70 11.63 -0.44
CA LEU A 10 2.15 11.58 -0.68
C LEU A 10 2.71 10.16 -0.58
N ALA A 11 2.23 9.36 0.40
CA ALA A 11 2.62 7.96 0.51
C ALA A 11 2.23 7.15 -0.74
N LEU A 12 1.00 7.33 -1.24
CA LEU A 12 0.52 6.63 -2.42
C LEU A 12 1.30 7.00 -3.69
N LEU A 13 1.67 8.28 -3.83
CA LEU A 13 2.53 8.73 -4.93
C LEU A 13 3.92 8.10 -4.86
N LEU A 14 4.53 8.03 -3.66
CA LEU A 14 5.79 7.32 -3.46
C LEU A 14 5.67 5.84 -3.82
N PHE A 15 4.60 5.17 -3.36
CA PHE A 15 4.37 3.77 -3.66
C PHE A 15 4.14 3.52 -5.16
N GLY A 16 3.45 4.42 -5.86
CA GLY A 16 3.29 4.35 -7.31
C GLY A 16 4.60 4.40 -8.09
N SER A 17 5.65 5.04 -7.53
CA SER A 17 6.97 5.06 -8.15
C SER A 17 7.81 3.78 -7.91
N ASN A 18 7.34 2.86 -7.03
CA ASN A 18 8.09 1.65 -6.67
C ASN A 18 8.54 0.83 -7.88
N GLY A 19 7.64 0.61 -8.86
CA GLY A 19 7.91 -0.19 -10.04
C GLY A 19 9.06 0.37 -10.89
N ILE A 20 9.08 1.71 -11.05
CA ILE A 20 10.13 2.39 -11.84
C ILE A 20 11.49 2.27 -11.15
N VAL A 21 11.54 2.47 -9.84
CA VAL A 21 12.79 2.34 -9.09
C VAL A 21 13.24 0.87 -9.08
N ALA A 22 12.32 -0.07 -8.84
CA ALA A 22 12.62 -1.50 -8.81
C ALA A 22 13.08 -2.05 -10.17
N SER A 23 12.58 -1.52 -11.29
CA SER A 23 13.02 -1.95 -12.64
C SER A 23 14.49 -1.65 -12.95
N ARG A 24 15.13 -0.80 -12.15
CA ARG A 24 16.56 -0.48 -12.26
C ARG A 24 17.46 -1.37 -11.38
N ILE A 25 16.90 -2.35 -10.67
CA ILE A 25 17.61 -3.22 -9.74
C ILE A 25 17.70 -4.63 -10.33
N ALA A 26 18.91 -5.13 -10.54
CA ALA A 26 19.16 -6.45 -11.10
C ALA A 26 19.12 -7.59 -10.05
N LEU A 27 18.19 -7.51 -9.09
CA LEU A 27 17.99 -8.51 -8.05
C LEU A 27 16.66 -9.25 -8.23
N THR A 28 16.53 -10.39 -7.56
CA THR A 28 15.24 -11.08 -7.48
C THR A 28 14.23 -10.26 -6.69
N SER A 29 12.96 -10.43 -7.00
CA SER A 29 11.87 -9.73 -6.30
C SER A 29 11.93 -9.89 -4.78
N TYR A 30 12.33 -11.07 -4.29
CA TYR A 30 12.45 -11.34 -2.85
C TYR A 30 13.61 -10.59 -2.20
N GLU A 31 14.76 -10.53 -2.88
CA GLU A 31 15.93 -9.78 -2.41
C GLU A 31 15.61 -8.29 -2.36
N ILE A 32 14.90 -7.76 -3.35
CA ILE A 32 14.42 -6.37 -3.34
C ILE A 32 13.52 -6.13 -2.13
N VAL A 33 12.54 -7.01 -1.84
CA VAL A 33 11.65 -6.86 -0.68
C VAL A 33 12.44 -6.94 0.63
N LEU A 34 13.39 -7.86 0.74
CA LEU A 34 14.23 -8.00 1.93
C LEU A 34 15.07 -6.75 2.16
N LEU A 35 15.79 -6.26 1.15
CA LEU A 35 16.65 -5.09 1.28
C LEU A 35 15.85 -3.80 1.54
N ARG A 36 14.74 -3.58 0.84
CA ARG A 36 13.91 -2.38 1.05
C ARG A 36 13.31 -2.33 2.45
N THR A 37 12.88 -3.48 2.98
CA THR A 37 12.32 -3.54 4.34
C THR A 37 13.40 -3.43 5.40
N LEU A 38 14.58 -4.00 5.19
CA LEU A 38 15.74 -3.83 6.05
C LEU A 38 16.15 -2.36 6.16
N ILE A 39 16.40 -1.70 5.03
CA ILE A 39 16.85 -0.31 4.98
C ILE A 39 15.78 0.61 5.56
N GLY A 40 14.51 0.42 5.16
CA GLY A 40 13.41 1.24 5.66
C GLY A 40 13.18 1.07 7.17
N SER A 41 13.26 -0.16 7.69
CA SER A 41 13.13 -0.40 9.14
C SER A 41 14.31 0.16 9.92
N ALA A 42 15.55 -0.01 9.43
CA ALA A 42 16.74 0.55 10.05
C ALA A 42 16.66 2.09 10.13
N LEU A 43 16.24 2.74 9.04
CA LEU A 43 16.03 4.19 9.01
C LEU A 43 14.99 4.63 10.05
N LEU A 44 13.83 3.98 10.09
CA LEU A 44 12.77 4.38 11.02
C LEU A 44 13.13 4.08 12.47
N ILE A 45 13.83 2.99 12.75
CA ILE A 45 14.37 2.68 14.10
C ILE A 45 15.37 3.76 14.50
N PHE A 46 16.31 4.14 13.64
CA PHE A 46 17.25 5.20 13.88
C PHE A 46 16.53 6.51 14.23
N ILE A 47 15.59 6.95 13.40
CA ILE A 47 14.80 8.16 13.64
C ILE A 47 14.03 8.04 14.97
N PHE A 48 13.46 6.87 15.28
CA PHE A 48 12.69 6.65 16.51
C PHE A 48 13.56 6.79 17.77
N ILE A 49 14.77 6.21 17.78
CA ILE A 49 15.72 6.30 18.89
C ILE A 49 16.07 7.78 19.19
N PHE A 50 16.34 8.57 18.14
CA PHE A 50 16.70 9.99 18.29
C PHE A 50 15.51 10.92 18.55
N SER A 51 14.28 10.49 18.24
CA SER A 51 13.06 11.28 18.44
C SER A 51 12.63 11.41 19.90
N LYS A 52 13.25 10.64 20.82
CA LYS A 52 12.90 10.58 22.24
C LYS A 52 11.40 10.32 22.51
N GLN A 53 10.70 9.70 21.57
CA GLN A 53 9.29 9.34 21.73
C GLN A 53 9.14 8.20 22.74
N LYS A 54 8.05 8.24 23.51
CA LYS A 54 7.75 7.18 24.48
C LYS A 54 7.36 5.89 23.74
N ILE A 55 7.81 4.77 24.26
CA ILE A 55 7.46 3.44 23.80
C ILE A 55 6.11 3.06 24.43
N ASN A 56 5.06 3.01 23.62
CA ASN A 56 3.73 2.66 24.08
C ASN A 56 3.37 1.19 23.79
N PHE A 57 3.99 0.54 22.80
CA PHE A 57 3.64 -0.82 22.43
C PHE A 57 3.86 -1.84 23.56
N LEU A 58 4.78 -1.58 24.50
CA LEU A 58 5.00 -2.41 25.67
C LEU A 58 3.81 -2.36 26.65
N GLN A 59 3.11 -1.22 26.74
CA GLN A 59 1.95 -1.03 27.60
C GLN A 59 0.68 -1.62 26.96
N TYR A 60 0.58 -1.56 25.65
CA TYR A 60 -0.61 -1.97 24.88
C TYR A 60 -0.40 -3.32 24.16
N LYS A 61 -0.16 -4.40 24.92
CA LYS A 61 0.17 -5.74 24.38
C LYS A 61 -0.82 -6.24 23.31
N LYS A 62 -2.13 -6.03 23.51
CA LYS A 62 -3.17 -6.43 22.55
C LYS A 62 -3.03 -5.67 21.22
N GLN A 63 -2.81 -4.37 21.30
CA GLN A 63 -2.64 -3.51 20.12
C GLN A 63 -1.29 -3.77 19.42
N PHE A 64 -0.25 -4.08 20.18
CA PHE A 64 0.99 -4.57 19.61
C PHE A 64 0.78 -5.86 18.82
N ALA A 65 0.01 -6.83 19.34
CA ALA A 65 -0.33 -8.04 18.59
C ALA A 65 -1.08 -7.71 17.28
N PHE A 66 -1.96 -6.70 17.27
CA PHE A 66 -2.61 -6.26 16.04
C PHE A 66 -1.61 -5.68 15.02
N ILE A 67 -0.65 -4.87 15.47
CA ILE A 67 0.41 -4.37 14.56
C ILE A 67 1.31 -5.51 14.11
N ALA A 68 1.59 -6.48 14.97
CA ALA A 68 2.39 -7.65 14.58
C ALA A 68 1.71 -8.46 13.46
N VAL A 69 0.41 -8.74 13.60
CA VAL A 69 -0.38 -9.38 12.54
C VAL A 69 -0.37 -8.53 11.26
N SER A 70 -0.54 -7.22 11.39
CA SER A 70 -0.49 -6.29 10.27
C SER A 70 0.87 -6.29 9.57
N GLY A 71 1.98 -6.31 10.33
CA GLY A 71 3.34 -6.36 9.79
C GLY A 71 3.66 -7.68 9.07
N ILE A 72 3.23 -8.81 9.65
CA ILE A 72 3.34 -10.11 8.99
C ILE A 72 2.53 -10.10 7.69
N ALA A 73 1.29 -9.60 7.74
CA ALA A 73 0.43 -9.49 6.57
C ALA A 73 1.04 -8.60 5.48
N MET A 74 1.76 -7.52 5.84
CA MET A 74 2.46 -6.65 4.89
C MET A 74 3.58 -7.39 4.18
N GLY A 75 4.43 -8.08 4.92
CA GLY A 75 5.52 -8.88 4.36
C GLY A 75 4.99 -9.99 3.45
N ALA A 76 4.01 -10.73 3.92
CA ALA A 76 3.36 -11.79 3.15
C ALA A 76 2.68 -11.25 1.87
N SER A 77 2.00 -10.09 1.97
CA SER A 77 1.34 -9.46 0.82
C SER A 77 2.33 -9.16 -0.30
N TRP A 78 3.47 -8.59 0.02
CA TRP A 78 4.50 -8.30 -0.97
C TRP A 78 5.13 -9.58 -1.54
N MET A 79 5.37 -10.62 -0.72
CA MET A 79 5.87 -11.90 -1.22
C MET A 79 4.88 -12.54 -2.21
N PHE A 80 3.61 -12.61 -1.86
CA PHE A 80 2.58 -13.14 -2.75
C PHE A 80 2.42 -12.32 -4.03
N LEU A 81 2.48 -10.99 -3.93
CA LEU A 81 2.38 -10.11 -5.09
C LEU A 81 3.52 -10.35 -6.09
N TYR A 82 4.76 -10.49 -5.60
CA TYR A 82 5.89 -10.70 -6.48
C TYR A 82 5.93 -12.10 -7.08
N GLU A 83 5.42 -13.13 -6.37
CA GLU A 83 5.19 -14.44 -6.99
C GLU A 83 4.13 -14.36 -8.09
N ALA A 84 3.04 -13.64 -7.85
CA ALA A 84 2.02 -13.41 -8.87
C ALA A 84 2.62 -12.69 -10.09
N TYR A 85 3.48 -11.68 -9.90
CA TYR A 85 4.16 -10.96 -10.99
C TYR A 85 4.94 -11.91 -11.92
N LYS A 86 5.63 -12.90 -11.35
CA LYS A 86 6.38 -13.89 -12.12
C LYS A 86 5.47 -14.81 -12.94
N LEU A 87 4.32 -15.20 -12.38
CA LEU A 87 3.46 -16.23 -12.96
C LEU A 87 2.44 -15.70 -13.95
N ILE A 88 1.90 -14.49 -13.73
CA ILE A 88 0.80 -13.92 -14.53
C ILE A 88 1.09 -12.48 -15.01
N GLY A 89 2.31 -12.01 -14.83
CA GLY A 89 2.72 -10.65 -15.20
C GLY A 89 2.24 -9.59 -14.24
N VAL A 90 2.87 -8.40 -14.32
CA VAL A 90 2.65 -7.29 -13.40
C VAL A 90 1.22 -6.77 -13.45
N SER A 91 0.67 -6.59 -14.65
CA SER A 91 -0.66 -6.00 -14.83
C SER A 91 -1.77 -6.83 -14.23
N LEU A 92 -1.81 -8.15 -14.52
CA LEU A 92 -2.87 -9.03 -14.01
C LEU A 92 -2.73 -9.26 -12.50
N ALA A 93 -1.50 -9.43 -12.00
CA ALA A 93 -1.24 -9.58 -10.58
C ALA A 93 -1.60 -8.30 -9.80
N SER A 94 -1.29 -7.11 -10.34
CA SER A 94 -1.70 -5.84 -9.75
C SER A 94 -3.22 -5.70 -9.72
N LEU A 95 -3.92 -6.12 -10.78
CA LEU A 95 -5.39 -6.11 -10.79
C LEU A 95 -5.96 -6.99 -9.67
N ALA A 96 -5.40 -8.19 -9.48
CA ALA A 96 -5.79 -9.05 -8.37
C ALA A 96 -5.50 -8.42 -7.00
N TYR A 97 -4.31 -7.84 -6.80
CA TYR A 97 -3.92 -7.13 -5.58
C TYR A 97 -4.86 -5.98 -5.24
N TYR A 98 -5.31 -5.21 -6.23
CA TYR A 98 -6.24 -4.10 -6.03
C TYR A 98 -7.67 -4.54 -5.67
N CYS A 99 -7.96 -5.83 -5.59
CA CYS A 99 -9.14 -6.34 -4.90
C CYS A 99 -9.04 -6.20 -3.36
N GLY A 100 -7.85 -5.98 -2.79
CA GLY A 100 -7.66 -5.78 -1.35
C GLY A 100 -8.50 -4.64 -0.75
N PRO A 101 -8.47 -3.42 -1.30
CA PRO A 101 -9.35 -2.33 -0.87
C PRO A 101 -10.85 -2.66 -0.97
N VAL A 102 -11.27 -3.53 -1.92
CA VAL A 102 -12.66 -4.04 -2.00
C VAL A 102 -13.02 -4.78 -0.73
N ILE A 103 -12.15 -5.72 -0.32
CA ILE A 103 -12.34 -6.53 0.87
C ILE A 103 -12.43 -5.62 2.11
N VAL A 104 -11.53 -4.65 2.23
CA VAL A 104 -11.54 -3.66 3.33
C VAL A 104 -12.86 -2.90 3.37
N MET A 105 -13.34 -2.45 2.22
CA MET A 105 -14.58 -1.66 2.13
C MET A 105 -15.81 -2.49 2.50
N VAL A 106 -15.89 -3.74 2.04
CA VAL A 106 -17.00 -4.66 2.36
C VAL A 106 -17.03 -5.00 3.85
N LEU A 107 -15.84 -5.19 4.46
CA LEU A 107 -15.73 -5.53 5.89
C LEU A 107 -15.85 -4.31 6.82
N SER A 108 -15.70 -3.09 6.32
CA SER A 108 -15.68 -1.87 7.16
C SER A 108 -16.96 -1.63 7.98
N PRO A 109 -18.17 -1.92 7.50
CA PRO A 109 -19.38 -1.80 8.31
C PRO A 109 -19.41 -2.77 9.50
N LEU A 110 -18.92 -4.00 9.29
CA LEU A 110 -18.91 -5.05 10.31
C LEU A 110 -17.87 -4.78 11.39
N LEU A 111 -16.67 -4.33 10.99
CA LEU A 111 -15.52 -4.21 11.89
C LEU A 111 -15.38 -2.82 12.52
N PHE A 112 -15.80 -1.77 11.82
CA PHE A 112 -15.61 -0.38 12.24
C PHE A 112 -16.93 0.39 12.39
N HIS A 113 -18.07 -0.26 12.16
CA HIS A 113 -19.40 0.37 12.19
C HIS A 113 -19.51 1.59 11.25
N GLU A 114 -18.72 1.62 10.18
CA GLU A 114 -18.79 2.66 9.17
C GLU A 114 -19.98 2.45 8.25
N LYS A 115 -20.85 3.46 8.12
CA LYS A 115 -22.01 3.36 7.24
C LYS A 115 -21.61 3.42 5.77
N LEU A 116 -21.97 2.41 5.01
CA LEU A 116 -21.89 2.47 3.55
C LEU A 116 -22.95 3.43 3.04
N THR A 117 -22.53 4.48 2.37
CA THR A 117 -23.42 5.46 1.73
C THR A 117 -23.41 5.26 0.23
N TRP A 118 -24.53 5.55 -0.44
CA TRP A 118 -24.63 5.44 -1.90
C TRP A 118 -23.47 6.13 -2.65
N PRO A 119 -23.03 7.36 -2.30
CA PRO A 119 -21.87 7.97 -2.95
C PRO A 119 -20.57 7.17 -2.80
N LYS A 120 -20.39 6.48 -1.66
CA LYS A 120 -19.20 5.63 -1.46
C LYS A 120 -19.27 4.37 -2.33
N ILE A 121 -20.45 3.74 -2.39
CA ILE A 121 -20.65 2.55 -3.24
C ILE A 121 -20.47 2.91 -4.71
N THR A 122 -21.13 3.96 -5.20
CA THR A 122 -21.02 4.38 -6.58
C THR A 122 -19.61 4.85 -6.93
N GLY A 123 -18.98 5.65 -6.08
CA GLY A 123 -17.59 6.09 -6.26
C GLY A 123 -16.64 4.90 -6.35
N PHE A 124 -16.83 3.91 -5.49
CA PHE A 124 -16.03 2.70 -5.50
C PHE A 124 -16.23 1.85 -6.77
N LEU A 125 -17.46 1.65 -7.22
CA LEU A 125 -17.74 0.93 -8.47
C LEU A 125 -17.12 1.63 -9.69
N VAL A 126 -17.18 2.96 -9.72
CA VAL A 126 -16.53 3.76 -10.78
C VAL A 126 -15.00 3.58 -10.74
N VAL A 127 -14.39 3.57 -9.54
CA VAL A 127 -12.95 3.28 -9.39
C VAL A 127 -12.61 1.88 -9.92
N LEU A 128 -13.39 0.86 -9.55
CA LEU A 128 -13.16 -0.51 -10.04
C LEU A 128 -13.23 -0.60 -11.57
N CYS A 129 -14.24 0.03 -12.20
CA CYS A 129 -14.30 0.13 -13.64
C CYS A 129 -13.06 0.79 -14.24
N GLY A 130 -12.57 1.86 -13.59
CA GLY A 130 -11.32 2.53 -13.98
C GLY A 130 -10.10 1.63 -13.90
N VAL A 131 -9.96 0.86 -12.84
CA VAL A 131 -8.86 -0.12 -12.65
C VAL A 131 -8.89 -1.20 -13.72
N VAL A 132 -10.08 -1.72 -14.05
CA VAL A 132 -10.24 -2.70 -15.14
C VAL A 132 -9.86 -2.10 -16.49
N LEU A 133 -10.24 -0.86 -16.78
CA LEU A 133 -9.88 -0.18 -18.03
C LEU A 133 -8.36 0.08 -18.14
N VAL A 134 -7.70 0.47 -17.05
CA VAL A 134 -6.24 0.68 -17.03
C VAL A 134 -5.49 -0.63 -17.29
N ASN A 135 -5.97 -1.74 -16.73
CA ASN A 135 -5.28 -3.04 -16.78
C ASN A 135 -5.87 -4.03 -17.79
N GLY A 136 -6.97 -3.67 -18.47
CA GLY A 136 -7.76 -4.59 -19.29
C GLY A 136 -7.03 -5.23 -20.47
N GLY A 137 -5.94 -4.63 -20.96
CA GLY A 137 -5.12 -5.21 -22.04
C GLY A 137 -4.33 -6.46 -21.62
N ALA A 138 -4.15 -6.68 -20.32
CA ALA A 138 -3.33 -7.78 -19.77
C ALA A 138 -4.10 -9.12 -19.58
N ILE A 139 -5.40 -9.14 -19.88
CA ILE A 139 -6.28 -10.28 -19.55
C ILE A 139 -6.24 -11.40 -20.64
N GLN A 140 -5.58 -11.18 -21.77
CA GLN A 140 -5.74 -12.02 -22.97
C GLN A 140 -4.88 -13.29 -23.05
N ASP A 141 -3.85 -13.46 -22.20
CA ASP A 141 -2.96 -14.60 -22.29
C ASP A 141 -3.28 -15.71 -21.27
N GLY A 142 -3.09 -16.99 -21.70
CA GLY A 142 -3.44 -18.22 -20.99
C GLY A 142 -2.98 -18.25 -19.53
N LYS A 143 -3.94 -18.36 -18.62
CA LYS A 143 -3.81 -17.96 -17.21
C LYS A 143 -3.26 -19.08 -16.34
N ASN A 144 -2.18 -18.81 -15.64
CA ASN A 144 -1.70 -19.68 -14.57
C ASN A 144 -2.57 -19.48 -13.31
N ILE A 145 -3.36 -20.51 -12.94
CA ILE A 145 -4.25 -20.50 -11.76
C ILE A 145 -3.47 -20.20 -10.47
N LEU A 146 -2.25 -20.71 -10.35
CA LEU A 146 -1.39 -20.48 -9.19
C LEU A 146 -1.02 -18.99 -9.06
N GLY A 147 -0.75 -18.31 -10.16
CA GLY A 147 -0.49 -16.87 -10.17
C GLY A 147 -1.71 -16.05 -9.74
N LEU A 148 -2.91 -16.42 -10.18
CA LEU A 148 -4.17 -15.82 -9.72
C LEU A 148 -4.40 -16.06 -8.23
N PHE A 149 -4.10 -17.27 -7.72
CA PHE A 149 -4.16 -17.58 -6.30
C PHE A 149 -3.23 -16.67 -5.49
N TYR A 150 -1.96 -16.52 -5.89
CA TYR A 150 -1.02 -15.63 -5.22
C TYR A 150 -1.47 -14.16 -5.28
N GLY A 151 -1.99 -13.70 -6.41
CA GLY A 151 -2.58 -12.36 -6.54
C GLY A 151 -3.75 -12.15 -5.58
N GLY A 152 -4.65 -13.11 -5.48
CA GLY A 152 -5.77 -13.09 -4.54
C GLY A 152 -5.30 -13.11 -3.08
N MET A 153 -4.30 -13.94 -2.74
CA MET A 153 -3.72 -13.98 -1.39
C MET A 153 -3.02 -12.68 -1.02
N SER A 154 -2.38 -12.01 -1.98
CA SER A 154 -1.81 -10.68 -1.75
C SER A 154 -2.88 -9.64 -1.41
N ALA A 155 -4.05 -9.70 -2.07
CA ALA A 155 -5.20 -8.84 -1.77
C ALA A 155 -5.77 -9.10 -0.37
N VAL A 156 -5.95 -10.38 0.00
CA VAL A 156 -6.44 -10.76 1.34
C VAL A 156 -5.48 -10.27 2.43
N THR A 157 -4.19 -10.50 2.26
CA THR A 157 -3.18 -10.06 3.23
C THR A 157 -3.06 -8.55 3.29
N LEU A 158 -3.23 -7.82 2.18
CA LEU A 158 -3.36 -6.36 2.18
C LEU A 158 -4.59 -5.90 3.01
N ALA A 159 -5.73 -6.56 2.85
CA ALA A 159 -6.91 -6.23 3.65
C ALA A 159 -6.66 -6.49 5.15
N VAL A 160 -6.03 -7.62 5.51
CA VAL A 160 -5.63 -7.92 6.89
C VAL A 160 -4.70 -6.84 7.44
N LEU A 161 -3.67 -6.42 6.67
CA LEU A 161 -2.78 -5.33 7.04
C LEU A 161 -3.57 -4.07 7.43
N VAL A 162 -4.43 -3.58 6.56
CA VAL A 162 -5.17 -2.33 6.78
C VAL A 162 -6.12 -2.45 7.97
N ILE A 163 -6.84 -3.56 8.09
CA ILE A 163 -7.81 -3.80 9.16
C ILE A 163 -7.10 -3.86 10.53
N PHE A 164 -6.07 -4.69 10.66
CA PHE A 164 -5.37 -4.88 11.93
C PHE A 164 -4.58 -3.63 12.35
N ASN A 165 -3.95 -2.93 11.40
CA ASN A 165 -3.33 -1.64 11.69
C ASN A 165 -4.35 -0.63 12.24
N LYS A 166 -5.54 -0.58 11.66
CA LYS A 166 -6.62 0.30 12.11
C LYS A 166 -7.14 -0.03 13.50
N LEU A 167 -7.09 -1.29 13.92
CA LEU A 167 -7.49 -1.74 15.27
C LEU A 167 -6.46 -1.36 16.35
N ALA A 168 -5.22 -1.07 15.98
CA ALA A 168 -4.13 -0.73 16.89
C ALA A 168 -4.11 0.75 17.31
N LYS A 169 -5.26 1.37 17.50
CA LYS A 169 -5.45 2.84 17.70
C LYS A 169 -4.48 3.55 18.66
N PRO A 170 -4.08 3.00 19.82
CA PRO A 170 -3.16 3.70 20.73
C PRO A 170 -1.72 3.83 20.20
N ILE A 171 -1.30 2.93 19.31
CA ILE A 171 0.05 2.93 18.75
C ILE A 171 -0.04 3.59 17.37
N THR A 172 0.47 4.81 17.24
CA THR A 172 0.31 5.63 16.04
C THR A 172 1.63 6.27 15.59
N GLY A 173 1.63 6.92 14.44
CA GLY A 173 2.75 7.72 13.97
C GLY A 173 4.00 6.90 13.70
N LEU A 174 5.13 7.40 14.17
CA LEU A 174 6.44 6.80 13.94
C LEU A 174 6.57 5.43 14.62
N GLU A 175 6.06 5.28 15.84
CA GLU A 175 6.10 4.01 16.57
C GLU A 175 5.38 2.89 15.81
N ASN A 176 4.17 3.16 15.31
CA ASN A 176 3.43 2.22 14.48
C ASN A 176 4.26 1.83 13.24
N SER A 177 4.81 2.82 12.55
CA SER A 177 5.57 2.60 11.30
C SER A 177 6.83 1.75 11.54
N VAL A 178 7.54 2.00 12.64
CA VAL A 178 8.72 1.22 13.04
C VAL A 178 8.36 -0.24 13.28
N VAL A 179 7.38 -0.49 14.15
CA VAL A 179 6.98 -1.86 14.52
C VAL A 179 6.45 -2.60 13.29
N GLN A 180 5.59 -1.96 12.53
CA GLN A 180 5.00 -2.51 11.32
C GLN A 180 6.07 -2.95 10.31
N LEU A 181 7.00 -2.05 9.99
CA LEU A 181 8.01 -2.29 8.97
C LEU A 181 9.08 -3.28 9.44
N PHE A 182 9.46 -3.23 10.72
CA PHE A 182 10.40 -4.18 11.30
C PHE A 182 9.85 -5.62 11.29
N ILE A 183 8.58 -5.80 11.64
CA ILE A 183 7.95 -7.12 11.58
C ILE A 183 7.80 -7.59 10.12
N SER A 184 7.51 -6.68 9.21
CA SER A 184 7.50 -7.00 7.78
C SER A 184 8.88 -7.45 7.28
N PHE A 185 9.94 -6.77 7.70
CA PHE A 185 11.32 -7.19 7.44
C PHE A 185 11.60 -8.61 7.98
N LEU A 186 11.24 -8.89 9.25
CA LEU A 186 11.43 -10.23 9.82
C LEU A 186 10.67 -11.29 9.02
N THR A 187 9.44 -10.99 8.59
CA THR A 187 8.64 -11.91 7.75
C THR A 187 9.33 -12.18 6.42
N ALA A 188 9.85 -11.15 5.76
CA ALA A 188 10.60 -11.29 4.52
C ALA A 188 11.91 -12.07 4.74
N ALA A 189 12.64 -11.78 5.82
CA ALA A 189 13.90 -12.44 6.16
C ALA A 189 13.72 -13.94 6.41
N VAL A 190 12.68 -14.31 7.16
CA VAL A 190 12.35 -15.73 7.41
C VAL A 190 12.00 -16.43 6.09
N TYR A 191 11.15 -15.82 5.27
CA TYR A 191 10.75 -16.42 3.99
C TYR A 191 11.95 -16.60 3.04
N VAL A 192 12.75 -15.54 2.86
CA VAL A 192 13.92 -15.58 1.97
C VAL A 192 14.97 -16.55 2.51
N GLY A 193 15.24 -16.51 3.82
CA GLY A 193 16.19 -17.41 4.46
C GLY A 193 15.86 -18.89 4.29
N LEU A 194 14.58 -19.23 4.39
CA LEU A 194 14.12 -20.62 4.21
C LEU A 194 14.12 -21.07 2.73
N ARG A 195 13.93 -20.13 1.79
CA ARG A 195 13.79 -20.46 0.36
C ARG A 195 15.10 -20.46 -0.42
N GLN A 196 15.98 -19.51 -0.18
CA GLN A 196 17.21 -19.32 -0.98
C GLN A 196 18.45 -18.93 -0.17
N GLY A 197 18.32 -18.82 1.17
CA GLY A 197 19.37 -18.29 2.03
C GLY A 197 19.40 -16.75 2.05
N LEU A 198 20.19 -16.19 2.96
CA LEU A 198 20.31 -14.73 3.16
C LEU A 198 21.52 -14.10 2.45
N THR A 199 22.23 -14.88 1.62
CA THR A 199 23.39 -14.37 0.89
C THR A 199 22.93 -13.63 -0.35
N ILE A 200 23.05 -12.30 -0.35
CA ILE A 200 22.64 -11.44 -1.47
C ILE A 200 23.90 -10.79 -2.06
N GLN A 201 24.09 -10.93 -3.35
CA GLN A 201 25.16 -10.27 -4.08
C GLN A 201 24.58 -9.03 -4.78
N VAL A 202 24.94 -7.85 -4.28
CA VAL A 202 24.49 -6.57 -4.82
C VAL A 202 25.56 -5.98 -5.68
N SER A 203 25.25 -5.65 -6.93
CA SER A 203 26.17 -4.93 -7.81
C SER A 203 26.35 -3.48 -7.38
N GLY A 204 27.47 -2.85 -7.73
CA GLY A 204 27.72 -1.44 -7.37
C GLY A 204 26.66 -0.48 -7.92
N GLU A 205 26.12 -0.78 -9.10
CA GLU A 205 25.13 0.04 -9.79
C GLU A 205 23.72 -0.03 -9.15
N ASP A 206 23.40 -1.14 -8.46
CA ASP A 206 22.10 -1.37 -7.84
C ASP A 206 21.91 -0.59 -6.53
N TRP A 207 22.99 -0.12 -5.88
CA TRP A 207 22.91 0.50 -4.56
C TRP A 207 22.08 1.78 -4.54
N ILE A 208 22.21 2.65 -5.55
CA ILE A 208 21.45 3.91 -5.61
C ILE A 208 19.94 3.62 -5.67
N PRO A 209 19.44 2.83 -6.63
CA PRO A 209 18.00 2.52 -6.65
C PRO A 209 17.54 1.71 -5.44
N ILE A 210 18.35 0.83 -4.85
CA ILE A 210 18.02 0.12 -3.59
C ILE A 210 17.87 1.10 -2.44
N LEU A 211 18.79 2.04 -2.27
CA LEU A 211 18.68 3.07 -1.21
C LEU A 211 17.48 3.97 -1.43
N LEU A 212 17.21 4.40 -2.67
CA LEU A 212 16.01 5.17 -3.01
C LEU A 212 14.74 4.41 -2.61
N LEU A 213 14.65 3.15 -2.99
CA LEU A 213 13.52 2.28 -2.68
C LEU A 213 13.38 2.03 -1.18
N GLY A 214 14.49 1.77 -0.49
CA GLY A 214 14.50 1.48 0.95
C GLY A 214 14.25 2.71 1.83
N VAL A 215 14.95 3.81 1.56
CA VAL A 215 14.87 5.04 2.36
C VAL A 215 13.59 5.80 2.05
N LEU A 216 13.42 6.21 0.77
CA LEU A 216 12.35 7.12 0.40
C LEU A 216 11.01 6.40 0.25
N ASN A 217 10.95 5.41 -0.64
CA ASN A 217 9.69 4.75 -0.92
C ASN A 217 9.22 3.88 0.25
N THR A 218 10.13 3.15 0.92
CA THR A 218 9.75 2.27 2.02
C THR A 218 9.78 2.99 3.36
N GLY A 219 10.89 3.58 3.77
CA GLY A 219 11.00 4.24 5.06
C GLY A 219 10.06 5.43 5.20
N VAL A 220 10.25 6.47 4.37
CA VAL A 220 9.42 7.67 4.40
C VAL A 220 7.99 7.37 3.97
N GLY A 221 7.80 6.59 2.90
CA GLY A 221 6.48 6.20 2.41
C GLY A 221 5.65 5.47 3.47
N CYS A 222 6.19 4.45 4.13
CA CYS A 222 5.51 3.74 5.21
C CYS A 222 5.23 4.65 6.43
N TYR A 223 6.16 5.53 6.80
CA TYR A 223 5.91 6.52 7.84
C TYR A 223 4.71 7.42 7.51
N LEU A 224 4.67 7.97 6.31
CA LEU A 224 3.55 8.79 5.86
C LEU A 224 2.24 8.00 5.83
N TYR A 225 2.27 6.78 5.33
CA TYR A 225 1.12 5.89 5.24
C TYR A 225 0.56 5.55 6.64
N PHE A 226 1.36 4.93 7.50
CA PHE A 226 0.89 4.46 8.81
C PHE A 226 0.60 5.59 9.81
N SER A 227 1.26 6.74 9.68
CA SER A 227 0.92 7.91 10.48
C SER A 227 -0.39 8.58 10.05
N SER A 228 -0.92 8.25 8.87
CA SER A 228 -2.14 8.84 8.32
C SER A 228 -3.37 7.95 8.43
N ILE A 229 -3.25 6.65 8.13
CA ILE A 229 -4.40 5.75 8.03
C ILE A 229 -5.20 5.62 9.33
N GLY A 230 -4.52 5.73 10.49
CA GLY A 230 -5.18 5.75 11.80
C GLY A 230 -6.21 6.89 11.96
N HIS A 231 -6.01 8.01 11.28
CA HIS A 231 -6.82 9.24 11.38
C HIS A 231 -7.85 9.38 10.25
N LEU A 232 -7.85 8.47 9.28
CA LEU A 232 -8.78 8.48 8.14
C LEU A 232 -9.83 7.37 8.31
N PRO A 233 -11.06 7.57 7.80
CA PRO A 233 -12.04 6.48 7.68
C PRO A 233 -11.47 5.33 6.86
N VAL A 234 -11.80 4.08 7.21
CA VAL A 234 -11.27 2.89 6.51
C VAL A 234 -11.72 2.88 5.04
N GLN A 235 -12.95 3.29 4.79
CA GLN A 235 -13.48 3.39 3.41
C GLN A 235 -12.74 4.46 2.59
N THR A 236 -12.33 5.59 3.21
CA THR A 236 -11.49 6.60 2.56
C THR A 236 -10.13 6.03 2.19
N VAL A 237 -9.51 5.30 3.12
CA VAL A 237 -8.23 4.61 2.86
C VAL A 237 -8.40 3.65 1.67
N ALA A 238 -9.46 2.85 1.65
CA ALA A 238 -9.72 1.90 0.57
C ALA A 238 -9.90 2.60 -0.80
N ILE A 239 -10.78 3.61 -0.88
CA ILE A 239 -11.08 4.31 -2.14
C ILE A 239 -9.87 5.10 -2.64
N SER A 240 -9.24 5.91 -1.77
CA SER A 240 -8.10 6.74 -2.17
C SER A 240 -6.85 5.92 -2.46
N GLY A 241 -6.75 4.68 -1.95
CA GLY A 241 -5.65 3.76 -2.22
C GLY A 241 -5.44 3.51 -3.72
N TYR A 242 -6.49 3.64 -4.53
CA TYR A 242 -6.38 3.52 -5.99
C TYR A 242 -5.62 4.66 -6.69
N LEU A 243 -5.22 5.70 -5.97
CA LEU A 243 -4.26 6.68 -6.49
C LEU A 243 -2.86 6.08 -6.68
N GLU A 244 -2.51 5.02 -5.96
CA GLU A 244 -1.23 4.31 -6.14
C GLU A 244 -1.08 3.75 -7.57
N PRO A 245 -1.98 2.87 -8.07
CA PRO A 245 -1.88 2.38 -9.44
C PRO A 245 -1.99 3.48 -10.49
N LEU A 246 -2.81 4.50 -10.24
CA LEU A 246 -2.91 5.64 -11.15
C LEU A 246 -1.59 6.40 -11.24
N SER A 247 -0.92 6.65 -10.10
CA SER A 247 0.37 7.31 -10.10
C SER A 247 1.46 6.44 -10.75
N ALA A 248 1.39 5.11 -10.61
CA ALA A 248 2.32 4.21 -11.27
C ALA A 248 2.23 4.34 -12.81
N VAL A 249 1.01 4.35 -13.37
CA VAL A 249 0.80 4.57 -14.82
C VAL A 249 1.28 5.96 -15.24
N PHE A 250 0.96 7.01 -14.47
CA PHE A 250 1.40 8.37 -14.78
C PHE A 250 2.93 8.49 -14.80
N PHE A 251 3.60 7.88 -13.82
CA PHE A 251 5.07 7.90 -13.77
C PHE A 251 5.70 7.05 -14.88
N SER A 252 5.08 5.93 -15.31
CA SER A 252 5.60 5.14 -16.43
C SER A 252 5.61 5.95 -17.72
N VAL A 253 4.58 6.75 -17.97
CA VAL A 253 4.52 7.66 -19.12
C VAL A 253 5.64 8.69 -19.06
N ILE A 254 5.88 9.32 -17.90
CA ILE A 254 6.87 10.39 -17.77
C ILE A 254 8.31 9.87 -17.80
N PHE A 255 8.59 8.80 -17.07
CA PHE A 255 9.96 8.35 -16.85
C PHE A 255 10.41 7.20 -17.77
N LEU A 256 9.46 6.42 -18.30
CA LEU A 256 9.75 5.33 -19.25
C LEU A 256 9.31 5.66 -20.67
N ASN A 257 8.77 6.87 -20.92
CA ASN A 257 8.24 7.32 -22.22
C ASN A 257 7.20 6.37 -22.82
N GLU A 258 6.46 5.68 -21.96
CA GLU A 258 5.37 4.81 -22.38
C GLU A 258 4.17 5.64 -22.89
N THR A 259 3.53 5.21 -23.95
CA THR A 259 2.32 5.87 -24.45
C THR A 259 1.09 5.30 -23.77
N MET A 260 0.24 6.17 -23.21
CA MET A 260 -1.04 5.72 -22.65
C MET A 260 -2.00 5.30 -23.77
N LEU A 261 -2.54 4.10 -23.66
CA LEU A 261 -3.64 3.68 -24.49
C LEU A 261 -4.92 4.47 -24.14
N PRO A 262 -5.83 4.71 -25.11
CA PRO A 262 -7.09 5.44 -24.84
C PRO A 262 -7.89 4.88 -23.66
N GLY A 263 -7.94 3.55 -23.52
CA GLY A 263 -8.58 2.88 -22.36
C GLY A 263 -7.95 3.23 -21.02
N GLN A 264 -6.63 3.39 -20.97
CA GLN A 264 -5.91 3.79 -19.75
C GLN A 264 -6.23 5.24 -19.35
N VAL A 265 -6.35 6.14 -20.33
CA VAL A 265 -6.76 7.54 -20.08
C VAL A 265 -8.17 7.60 -19.49
N VAL A 266 -9.12 6.89 -20.10
CA VAL A 266 -10.49 6.80 -19.60
C VAL A 266 -10.52 6.16 -18.21
N GLY A 267 -9.77 5.08 -18.00
CA GLY A 267 -9.65 4.43 -16.70
C GLY A 267 -9.08 5.35 -15.63
N ALA A 268 -8.06 6.17 -15.94
CA ALA A 268 -7.51 7.17 -15.04
C ALA A 268 -8.56 8.21 -14.60
N VAL A 269 -9.37 8.70 -15.56
CA VAL A 269 -10.48 9.63 -15.26
C VAL A 269 -11.52 8.97 -14.35
N PHE A 270 -11.83 7.68 -14.55
CA PHE A 270 -12.76 6.94 -13.71
C PHE A 270 -12.21 6.75 -12.28
N ILE A 271 -10.91 6.43 -12.11
CA ILE A 271 -10.28 6.31 -10.80
C ILE A 271 -10.36 7.64 -10.04
N LEU A 272 -9.95 8.74 -10.65
CA LEU A 272 -10.01 10.07 -10.02
C LEU A 272 -11.45 10.52 -9.74
N GLY A 273 -12.34 10.39 -10.71
CA GLY A 273 -13.74 10.77 -10.58
C GLY A 273 -14.47 9.94 -9.51
N GLY A 274 -14.23 8.63 -9.47
CA GLY A 274 -14.80 7.73 -8.49
C GLY A 274 -14.30 8.02 -7.06
N ALA A 275 -13.00 8.31 -6.89
CA ALA A 275 -12.44 8.71 -5.60
C ALA A 275 -13.08 10.01 -5.08
N VAL A 276 -13.21 11.02 -5.95
CA VAL A 276 -13.88 12.29 -5.60
C VAL A 276 -15.37 12.09 -5.26
N LEU A 277 -16.07 11.25 -6.02
CA LEU A 277 -17.48 10.92 -5.74
C LEU A 277 -17.65 10.25 -4.39
N GLY A 278 -16.80 9.27 -4.06
CA GLY A 278 -16.84 8.54 -2.80
C GLY A 278 -16.60 9.45 -1.58
N GLU A 279 -15.79 10.49 -1.73
CA GLU A 279 -15.41 11.41 -0.63
C GLU A 279 -16.31 12.64 -0.47
N ARG A 280 -17.18 12.97 -1.44
CA ARG A 280 -17.98 14.23 -1.43
C ARG A 280 -18.73 14.51 -0.13
N ARG A 281 -19.26 13.51 0.57
CA ARG A 281 -19.98 13.72 1.86
C ARG A 281 -19.04 13.89 3.04
N THR A 282 -17.86 13.33 3.02
CA THR A 282 -16.87 13.46 4.10
C THR A 282 -16.36 14.90 4.18
N VAL A 283 -16.05 15.49 3.02
CA VAL A 283 -15.61 16.89 2.91
C VAL A 283 -16.70 17.87 3.33
N ARG A 284 -17.98 17.61 2.96
CA ARG A 284 -19.11 18.49 3.29
C ARG A 284 -19.42 18.53 4.81
N LYS A 285 -19.28 17.42 5.53
CA LYS A 285 -19.40 17.37 7.00
C LYS A 285 -18.29 18.16 7.72
N LEU A 286 -17.09 18.22 7.14
CA LEU A 286 -15.97 18.98 7.67
C LEU A 286 -16.17 20.49 7.49
N GLY A 287 -16.71 20.92 6.34
CA GLY A 287 -17.02 22.32 6.05
C GLY A 287 -18.15 22.88 6.93
N VAL A 288 -19.14 22.07 7.30
CA VAL A 288 -20.27 22.46 8.16
C VAL A 288 -19.83 22.59 9.63
N ARG A 289 -18.96 21.69 10.13
CA ARG A 289 -18.45 21.82 11.52
C ARG A 289 -17.59 23.06 11.75
N HIS A 290 -16.91 23.58 10.72
CA HIS A 290 -16.15 24.84 10.84
C HIS A 290 -17.03 26.11 10.79
N ARG A 291 -18.29 26.03 10.32
CA ARG A 291 -19.20 27.18 10.30
C ARG A 291 -20.06 27.33 11.56
N VAL A 292 -20.15 26.28 12.38
CA VAL A 292 -20.94 26.28 13.63
C VAL A 292 -20.08 26.64 14.86
N SER A 293 -18.77 26.76 14.70
CA SER A 293 -17.80 27.07 15.76
C SER A 293 -17.13 28.46 15.58
N LYS A 294 -17.83 29.41 14.93
CA LYS A 294 -17.45 30.84 14.90
C LYS A 294 -18.54 31.68 15.51
#